data_76d2723cb09e096b2aba756a00c16107
#
_entry.id   76d2723cb09e096b2aba756a00c16107
#
_cell.length_a   1.000
_cell.length_b   1.000
_cell.length_c   1.000
_cell.angle_alpha   90.00
_cell.angle_beta   90.00
_cell.angle_gamma   90.00
#
_symmetry.space_group_name_H-M   'P 1'
#
loop_
_entity.id
_entity.type
_entity.pdbx_description
1 polymer ?
#
loop_
_entity_poly.entity_id
_entity_poly.type
_entity_poly.pdbx_seq_one_letter_code
_entity_poly.pdbx_strand_id
1 'polypeptide(L)'
;MESNQSVNEFIIVGFTQITQHQQLLSLLLLLAYFIIITGNMVVALVILHDHRLQTPMYYLICTLSLMEVSIVSSVFPTFFPIVLLGKTYISFRCCLLQMYVFHSLLGCAECLLLSIMGYDRYVAICHPLHYPQIMNKDACIRLASSCWITGIIYSSVHTILTASLSFCRSREVNHFFCDMPPLLKISCSDTTLNEIVILSLGGVVAGASFLLTVISYIYIISAILKIRSARGRKKAFSTCAAHLTVVSIFYATIIIMYLRPQSSHSLQHDKMLSVFHNVITPMLNPFIYSLRNKDVKDSIRK
;
A
#
# COMPACT_ATOMS: atom_id res chain seq x y z
N MET A 1 -17.97 -21.25 -33.92
CA MET A 1 -17.15 -20.06 -34.25
C MET A 1 -17.70 -18.91 -33.42
N GLU A 2 -17.30 -18.81 -32.15
CA GLU A 2 -17.64 -17.65 -31.30
C GLU A 2 -16.74 -16.50 -31.70
N SER A 3 -17.38 -15.39 -32.06
CA SER A 3 -16.69 -14.18 -32.50
C SER A 3 -15.72 -13.74 -31.39
N ASN A 4 -14.48 -13.59 -31.75
CA ASN A 4 -13.40 -13.04 -30.95
C ASN A 4 -13.69 -11.54 -30.70
N GLN A 5 -14.77 -11.23 -29.95
CA GLN A 5 -15.05 -9.87 -29.53
C GLN A 5 -14.10 -9.54 -28.39
N SER A 6 -13.00 -8.87 -28.74
CA SER A 6 -12.14 -8.25 -27.76
C SER A 6 -13.00 -7.35 -26.86
N VAL A 7 -12.97 -7.62 -25.55
CA VAL A 7 -13.67 -6.79 -24.57
C VAL A 7 -13.00 -5.42 -24.55
N ASN A 8 -13.72 -4.39 -25.00
CA ASN A 8 -13.19 -3.02 -25.05
C ASN A 8 -13.39 -2.27 -23.72
N GLU A 9 -14.35 -2.72 -22.90
CA GLU A 9 -14.66 -2.09 -21.62
C GLU A 9 -15.15 -3.13 -20.59
N PHE A 10 -14.88 -2.84 -19.32
CA PHE A 10 -15.41 -3.58 -18.18
C PHE A 10 -16.46 -2.75 -17.43
N ILE A 11 -17.34 -3.44 -16.74
CA ILE A 11 -18.33 -2.89 -15.82
C ILE A 11 -17.86 -3.24 -14.40
N ILE A 12 -17.39 -2.26 -13.66
CA ILE A 12 -17.00 -2.47 -12.27
C ILE A 12 -18.25 -2.38 -11.39
N VAL A 13 -18.53 -3.44 -10.64
CA VAL A 13 -19.74 -3.57 -9.81
C VAL A 13 -19.33 -3.67 -8.34
N GLY A 14 -19.63 -2.63 -7.59
CA GLY A 14 -19.31 -2.55 -6.16
C GLY A 14 -20.29 -3.31 -5.26
N PHE A 15 -20.70 -2.69 -4.16
CA PHE A 15 -21.70 -3.25 -3.25
C PHE A 15 -23.10 -3.14 -3.87
N THR A 16 -23.68 -4.25 -4.27
CA THR A 16 -25.03 -4.31 -4.82
C THR A 16 -26.15 -4.19 -3.76
N GLN A 17 -25.81 -4.24 -2.49
CA GLN A 17 -26.81 -4.34 -1.39
C GLN A 17 -26.87 -3.10 -0.46
N ILE A 18 -26.06 -2.05 -0.69
CA ILE A 18 -26.03 -0.87 0.22
C ILE A 18 -26.93 0.23 -0.37
N THR A 19 -28.24 0.02 -0.44
CA THR A 19 -29.18 1.01 -1.00
C THR A 19 -29.62 2.08 0.02
N GLN A 20 -29.72 1.76 1.31
CA GLN A 20 -30.28 2.69 2.32
C GLN A 20 -29.31 3.76 2.84
N HIS A 21 -27.98 3.53 2.78
CA HIS A 21 -26.97 4.47 3.30
C HIS A 21 -25.90 4.88 2.29
N GLN A 22 -26.22 4.73 1.00
CA GLN A 22 -25.27 4.95 -0.10
C GLN A 22 -24.72 6.39 -0.14
N GLN A 23 -25.58 7.37 0.09
CA GLN A 23 -25.19 8.79 0.13
C GLN A 23 -24.27 9.07 1.31
N LEU A 24 -24.59 8.54 2.51
CA LEU A 24 -23.73 8.70 3.69
C LEU A 24 -22.37 8.04 3.49
N LEU A 25 -22.34 6.83 2.95
CA LEU A 25 -21.10 6.13 2.65
C LEU A 25 -20.25 6.92 1.63
N SER A 26 -20.89 7.45 0.57
CA SER A 26 -20.22 8.29 -0.43
C SER A 26 -19.58 9.53 0.19
N LEU A 27 -20.31 10.21 1.08
CA LEU A 27 -19.80 11.38 1.77
C LEU A 27 -18.62 11.03 2.70
N LEU A 28 -18.72 9.94 3.46
CA LEU A 28 -17.63 9.47 4.34
C LEU A 28 -16.37 9.11 3.54
N LEU A 29 -16.52 8.45 2.39
CA LEU A 29 -15.40 8.10 1.52
C LEU A 29 -14.78 9.34 0.85
N LEU A 30 -15.60 10.31 0.45
CA LEU A 30 -15.11 11.59 -0.06
C LEU A 30 -14.32 12.35 1.00
N LEU A 31 -14.83 12.41 2.23
CA LEU A 31 -14.12 13.00 3.36
C LEU A 31 -12.80 12.27 3.64
N ALA A 32 -12.82 10.92 3.65
CA ALA A 32 -11.60 10.12 3.82
C ALA A 32 -10.57 10.43 2.72
N TYR A 33 -11.00 10.51 1.45
CA TYR A 33 -10.12 10.90 0.35
C TYR A 33 -9.44 12.25 0.60
N PHE A 34 -10.20 13.29 0.95
CA PHE A 34 -9.63 14.61 1.24
C PHE A 34 -8.69 14.57 2.45
N ILE A 35 -9.01 13.83 3.50
CA ILE A 35 -8.14 13.66 4.67
C ILE A 35 -6.82 12.97 4.26
N ILE A 36 -6.89 11.93 3.42
CA ILE A 36 -5.69 11.23 2.95
C ILE A 36 -4.82 12.17 2.11
N ILE A 37 -5.40 12.82 1.12
CA ILE A 37 -4.64 13.73 0.23
C ILE A 37 -4.02 14.88 1.03
N THR A 38 -4.84 15.60 1.80
CA THR A 38 -4.34 16.77 2.55
C THR A 38 -3.35 16.36 3.63
N GLY A 39 -3.63 15.30 4.38
CA GLY A 39 -2.76 14.82 5.46
C GLY A 39 -1.37 14.38 4.95
N ASN A 40 -1.34 13.54 3.92
CA ASN A 40 -0.08 13.07 3.35
C ASN A 40 0.69 14.17 2.63
N MET A 41 0.00 15.07 1.91
CA MET A 41 0.64 16.23 1.27
C MET A 41 1.24 17.18 2.29
N VAL A 42 0.55 17.48 3.39
CA VAL A 42 1.09 18.31 4.48
C VAL A 42 2.34 17.67 5.07
N VAL A 43 2.34 16.37 5.36
CA VAL A 43 3.52 15.66 5.87
C VAL A 43 4.68 15.75 4.88
N ALA A 44 4.44 15.49 3.59
CA ALA A 44 5.48 15.55 2.56
C ALA A 44 6.06 16.98 2.42
N LEU A 45 5.19 17.99 2.34
CA LEU A 45 5.61 19.40 2.20
C LEU A 45 6.41 19.89 3.42
N VAL A 46 5.96 19.56 4.63
CA VAL A 46 6.66 19.94 5.88
C VAL A 46 8.06 19.32 5.91
N ILE A 47 8.19 18.04 5.54
CA ILE A 47 9.49 17.36 5.49
C ILE A 47 10.40 18.00 4.44
N LEU A 48 9.90 18.38 3.29
CA LEU A 48 10.69 18.98 2.22
C LEU A 48 11.16 20.40 2.56
N HIS A 49 10.36 21.18 3.30
CA HIS A 49 10.64 22.58 3.58
C HIS A 49 11.44 22.81 4.87
N ASP A 50 11.29 21.97 5.91
CA ASP A 50 12.02 22.13 7.16
C ASP A 50 13.35 21.36 7.13
N HIS A 51 14.46 22.09 7.04
CA HIS A 51 15.81 21.51 7.01
C HIS A 51 16.13 20.60 8.22
N ARG A 52 15.45 20.78 9.36
CA ARG A 52 15.62 19.94 10.55
C ARG A 52 15.05 18.53 10.36
N LEU A 53 14.13 18.36 9.41
CA LEU A 53 13.51 17.09 9.07
C LEU A 53 14.20 16.39 7.89
N GLN A 54 15.32 16.91 7.39
CA GLN A 54 16.06 16.29 6.28
C GLN A 54 16.98 15.16 6.77
N THR A 55 16.40 14.17 7.41
CA THR A 55 17.11 12.94 7.83
C THR A 55 16.60 11.74 7.03
N PRO A 56 17.37 10.63 6.98
CA PRO A 56 16.98 9.42 6.24
C PRO A 56 15.56 8.98 6.48
N MET A 57 15.14 8.84 7.73
CA MET A 57 13.79 8.40 8.08
C MET A 57 12.71 9.33 7.54
N TYR A 58 12.91 10.66 7.59
CA TYR A 58 11.90 11.58 7.07
C TYR A 58 11.80 11.55 5.55
N TYR A 59 12.91 11.32 4.83
CA TYR A 59 12.85 11.09 3.39
C TYR A 59 12.03 9.84 3.04
N LEU A 60 12.17 8.75 3.81
CA LEU A 60 11.36 7.55 3.62
C LEU A 60 9.88 7.80 3.94
N ILE A 61 9.57 8.55 5.00
CA ILE A 61 8.18 8.97 5.33
C ILE A 61 7.61 9.86 4.21
N CYS A 62 8.38 10.81 3.69
CA CYS A 62 7.95 11.63 2.56
C CYS A 62 7.62 10.76 1.33
N THR A 63 8.48 9.79 1.01
CA THR A 63 8.25 8.84 -0.09
C THR A 63 6.98 8.05 0.13
N LEU A 64 6.75 7.53 1.34
CA LEU A 64 5.53 6.82 1.71
C LEU A 64 4.30 7.71 1.52
N SER A 65 4.33 8.94 2.02
CA SER A 65 3.22 9.89 1.88
C SER A 65 2.87 10.17 0.41
N LEU A 66 3.87 10.32 -0.45
CA LEU A 66 3.65 10.51 -1.89
C LEU A 66 3.10 9.25 -2.58
N MET A 67 3.52 8.06 -2.16
CA MET A 67 2.94 6.79 -2.63
C MET A 67 1.46 6.70 -2.26
N GLU A 68 1.09 6.99 -1.01
CA GLU A 68 -0.30 6.96 -0.54
C GLU A 68 -1.20 7.92 -1.32
N VAL A 69 -0.74 9.14 -1.58
CA VAL A 69 -1.45 10.09 -2.43
C VAL A 69 -1.68 9.51 -3.83
N SER A 70 -0.66 8.89 -4.41
CA SER A 70 -0.73 8.30 -5.75
C SER A 70 -1.67 7.10 -5.81
N ILE A 71 -1.60 6.20 -4.81
CA ILE A 71 -2.47 5.03 -4.68
C ILE A 71 -3.93 5.47 -4.65
N VAL A 72 -4.28 6.34 -3.72
CA VAL A 72 -5.66 6.76 -3.51
C VAL A 72 -6.19 7.53 -4.72
N SER A 73 -5.37 8.39 -5.35
CA SER A 73 -5.75 9.13 -6.54
C SER A 73 -5.95 8.25 -7.78
N SER A 74 -5.30 7.08 -7.85
CA SER A 74 -5.51 6.14 -8.96
C SER A 74 -6.80 5.34 -8.83
N VAL A 75 -7.26 5.09 -7.60
CA VAL A 75 -8.46 4.28 -7.31
C VAL A 75 -9.73 5.11 -7.24
N PHE A 76 -9.65 6.31 -6.67
CA PHE A 76 -10.81 7.14 -6.37
C PHE A 76 -11.72 7.45 -7.58
N PRO A 77 -11.20 7.71 -8.80
CA PRO A 77 -12.05 7.98 -9.97
C PRO A 77 -12.99 6.82 -10.34
N THR A 78 -12.61 5.57 -10.07
CA THR A 78 -13.49 4.40 -10.26
C THR A 78 -14.34 4.13 -9.04
N PHE A 79 -13.79 4.26 -7.86
CA PHE A 79 -14.44 3.91 -6.61
C PHE A 79 -15.63 4.82 -6.27
N PHE A 80 -15.49 6.12 -6.45
CA PHE A 80 -16.53 7.09 -6.10
C PHE A 80 -17.82 6.93 -6.93
N PRO A 81 -17.77 6.83 -8.29
CA PRO A 81 -18.97 6.54 -9.08
C PRO A 81 -19.63 5.21 -8.70
N ILE A 82 -18.85 4.17 -8.33
CA ILE A 82 -19.41 2.88 -7.93
C ILE A 82 -20.24 3.04 -6.66
N VAL A 83 -19.77 3.79 -5.69
CA VAL A 83 -20.47 3.99 -4.43
C VAL A 83 -21.75 4.82 -4.64
N LEU A 84 -21.73 5.79 -5.58
CA LEU A 84 -22.90 6.62 -5.91
C LEU A 84 -23.92 5.90 -6.76
N LEU A 85 -23.47 5.17 -7.79
CA LEU A 85 -24.32 4.63 -8.87
C LEU A 85 -24.44 3.10 -8.85
N GLY A 86 -23.71 2.43 -7.94
CA GLY A 86 -23.63 0.97 -7.84
C GLY A 86 -22.69 0.32 -8.86
N LYS A 87 -22.38 1.00 -9.96
CA LYS A 87 -21.49 0.51 -11.03
C LYS A 87 -20.81 1.67 -11.76
N THR A 88 -19.70 1.37 -12.43
CA THR A 88 -19.03 2.28 -13.37
C THR A 88 -18.46 1.53 -14.55
N TYR A 89 -18.19 2.25 -15.64
CA TYR A 89 -17.59 1.68 -16.86
C TYR A 89 -16.14 2.13 -16.93
N ILE A 90 -15.25 1.20 -17.29
CA ILE A 90 -13.84 1.47 -17.48
C ILE A 90 -13.35 0.77 -18.76
N SER A 91 -12.62 1.50 -19.60
CA SER A 91 -12.02 0.88 -20.78
C SER A 91 -10.98 -0.17 -20.39
N PHE A 92 -10.78 -1.19 -21.21
CA PHE A 92 -9.77 -2.23 -20.98
C PHE A 92 -8.37 -1.63 -20.70
N ARG A 93 -7.97 -0.63 -21.49
CA ARG A 93 -6.66 0.03 -21.31
C ARG A 93 -6.55 0.78 -19.98
N CYS A 94 -7.60 1.52 -19.60
CA CYS A 94 -7.62 2.22 -18.31
C CYS A 94 -7.64 1.25 -17.13
N CYS A 95 -8.31 0.11 -17.27
CA CYS A 95 -8.32 -0.95 -16.27
C CYS A 95 -6.91 -1.53 -16.08
N LEU A 96 -6.21 -1.88 -17.16
CA LEU A 96 -4.82 -2.34 -17.08
C LEU A 96 -3.88 -1.27 -16.52
N LEU A 97 -4.04 -0.01 -16.91
CA LEU A 97 -3.25 1.10 -16.39
C LEU A 97 -3.49 1.29 -14.88
N GLN A 98 -4.74 1.25 -14.43
CA GLN A 98 -5.07 1.32 -13.01
C GLN A 98 -4.44 0.16 -12.23
N MET A 99 -4.56 -1.07 -12.74
CA MET A 99 -3.94 -2.25 -12.15
C MET A 99 -2.41 -2.11 -12.09
N TYR A 100 -1.77 -1.62 -13.17
CA TYR A 100 -0.33 -1.39 -13.23
C TYR A 100 0.15 -0.40 -12.17
N VAL A 101 -0.47 0.77 -12.10
CA VAL A 101 -0.04 1.86 -11.21
C VAL A 101 -0.37 1.53 -9.76
N PHE A 102 -1.60 1.12 -9.50
CA PHE A 102 -2.11 0.93 -8.16
C PHE A 102 -1.57 -0.32 -7.48
N HIS A 103 -1.94 -1.49 -8.02
CA HIS A 103 -1.78 -2.73 -7.27
C HIS A 103 -0.35 -3.25 -7.32
N SER A 104 0.23 -3.25 -8.51
CA SER A 104 1.54 -3.87 -8.70
C SER A 104 2.69 -2.93 -8.38
N LEU A 105 2.66 -1.70 -8.92
CA LEU A 105 3.77 -0.77 -8.74
C LEU A 105 3.81 -0.22 -7.32
N LEU A 106 2.75 0.47 -6.91
CA LEU A 106 2.76 1.16 -5.63
C LEU A 106 2.66 0.16 -4.46
N GLY A 107 1.78 -0.86 -4.55
CA GLY A 107 1.67 -1.89 -3.52
C GLY A 107 2.97 -2.66 -3.28
N CYS A 108 3.68 -3.06 -4.33
CA CYS A 108 4.99 -3.72 -4.23
C CYS A 108 6.06 -2.77 -3.66
N ALA A 109 6.17 -1.55 -4.19
CA ALA A 109 7.15 -0.57 -3.73
C ALA A 109 6.91 -0.14 -2.28
N GLU A 110 5.66 -0.02 -1.84
CA GLU A 110 5.30 0.28 -0.45
C GLU A 110 5.74 -0.82 0.51
N CYS A 111 5.52 -2.09 0.16
CA CYS A 111 5.95 -3.24 0.96
C CYS A 111 7.46 -3.23 1.20
N LEU A 112 8.24 -2.97 0.14
CA LEU A 112 9.70 -2.84 0.23
C LEU A 112 10.12 -1.61 1.04
N LEU A 113 9.46 -0.47 0.84
CA LEU A 113 9.76 0.77 1.55
C LEU A 113 9.55 0.61 3.06
N LEU A 114 8.46 -0.02 3.49
CA LEU A 114 8.21 -0.30 4.91
C LEU A 114 9.31 -1.19 5.51
N SER A 115 9.81 -2.18 4.78
CA SER A 115 10.91 -3.00 5.27
C SER A 115 12.24 -2.22 5.39
N ILE A 116 12.52 -1.30 4.45
CA ILE A 116 13.66 -0.39 4.52
C ILE A 116 13.53 0.57 5.71
N MET A 117 12.33 1.07 6.00
CA MET A 117 12.08 1.89 7.19
C MET A 117 12.33 1.10 8.48
N GLY A 118 12.01 -0.19 8.50
CA GLY A 118 12.36 -1.12 9.60
C GLY A 118 13.87 -1.26 9.77
N TYR A 119 14.59 -1.43 8.67
CA TYR A 119 16.05 -1.48 8.66
C TYR A 119 16.68 -0.14 9.12
N ASP A 120 16.17 1.00 8.67
CA ASP A 120 16.59 2.32 9.14
C ASP A 120 16.46 2.43 10.67
N ARG A 121 15.35 2.01 11.25
CA ARG A 121 15.15 1.97 12.70
C ARG A 121 16.14 1.05 13.41
N TYR A 122 16.39 -0.13 12.83
CA TYR A 122 17.40 -1.05 13.36
C TYR A 122 18.78 -0.42 13.41
N VAL A 123 19.25 0.19 12.34
CA VAL A 123 20.56 0.85 12.33
C VAL A 123 20.63 2.01 13.32
N ALA A 124 19.57 2.83 13.39
CA ALA A 124 19.53 3.99 14.30
C ALA A 124 19.58 3.59 15.79
N ILE A 125 19.04 2.44 16.16
CA ILE A 125 18.97 2.01 17.57
C ILE A 125 20.10 1.08 17.95
N CYS A 126 20.45 0.13 17.07
CA CYS A 126 21.48 -0.87 17.38
C CYS A 126 22.89 -0.40 17.03
N HIS A 127 23.04 0.50 16.05
CA HIS A 127 24.33 1.01 15.58
C HIS A 127 24.38 2.55 15.48
N PRO A 128 24.05 3.30 16.55
CA PRO A 128 23.88 4.76 16.49
C PRO A 128 25.12 5.52 16.03
N LEU A 129 26.33 5.04 16.38
CA LEU A 129 27.57 5.66 15.97
C LEU A 129 27.89 5.52 14.48
N HIS A 130 27.41 4.45 13.85
CA HIS A 130 27.60 4.19 12.42
C HIS A 130 26.39 4.63 11.57
N TYR A 131 25.31 5.08 12.22
CA TYR A 131 24.07 5.44 11.51
C TYR A 131 24.30 6.47 10.38
N PRO A 132 25.04 7.59 10.58
CA PRO A 132 25.26 8.57 9.49
C PRO A 132 26.09 8.02 8.32
N GLN A 133 26.90 6.99 8.56
CA GLN A 133 27.72 6.35 7.52
C GLN A 133 26.89 5.35 6.71
N ILE A 134 26.03 4.55 7.36
CA ILE A 134 25.22 3.52 6.75
C ILE A 134 24.00 4.13 6.05
N MET A 135 23.26 4.96 6.78
CA MET A 135 22.04 5.63 6.31
C MET A 135 22.33 7.11 5.99
N ASN A 136 23.06 7.33 4.91
CA ASN A 136 23.28 8.66 4.35
C ASN A 136 22.27 8.95 3.22
N LYS A 137 22.26 10.19 2.70
CA LYS A 137 21.36 10.63 1.65
C LYS A 137 21.41 9.73 0.40
N ASP A 138 22.64 9.37 -0.03
CA ASP A 138 22.83 8.53 -1.22
C ASP A 138 22.32 7.10 -1.01
N ALA A 139 22.51 6.54 0.20
CA ALA A 139 21.94 5.26 0.57
C ALA A 139 20.41 5.30 0.51
N CYS A 140 19.77 6.35 1.06
CA CYS A 140 18.31 6.50 0.99
C CYS A 140 17.81 6.61 -0.43
N ILE A 141 18.46 7.39 -1.28
CA ILE A 141 18.09 7.51 -2.69
C ILE A 141 18.21 6.15 -3.39
N ARG A 142 19.32 5.44 -3.22
CA ARG A 142 19.50 4.09 -3.81
C ARG A 142 18.44 3.11 -3.34
N LEU A 143 18.16 3.07 -2.03
CA LEU A 143 17.15 2.19 -1.46
C LEU A 143 15.74 2.53 -1.95
N ALA A 144 15.36 3.81 -1.94
CA ALA A 144 14.07 4.24 -2.47
C ALA A 144 13.96 3.94 -3.98
N SER A 145 14.99 4.22 -4.77
CA SER A 145 15.00 3.91 -6.20
C SER A 145 14.88 2.41 -6.47
N SER A 146 15.51 1.57 -5.64
CA SER A 146 15.39 0.10 -5.79
C SER A 146 13.94 -0.37 -5.56
N CYS A 147 13.20 0.24 -4.63
CA CYS A 147 11.77 -0.07 -4.45
C CYS A 147 10.97 0.23 -5.71
N TRP A 148 11.18 1.41 -6.32
CA TRP A 148 10.49 1.80 -7.55
C TRP A 148 10.85 0.91 -8.73
N ILE A 149 12.13 0.61 -8.93
CA ILE A 149 12.60 -0.28 -10.02
C ILE A 149 12.01 -1.67 -9.86
N THR A 150 12.02 -2.25 -8.65
CA THR A 150 11.42 -3.55 -8.38
C THR A 150 9.91 -3.52 -8.63
N GLY A 151 9.21 -2.47 -8.19
CA GLY A 151 7.79 -2.27 -8.46
C GLY A 151 7.47 -2.18 -9.95
N ILE A 152 8.27 -1.45 -10.74
CA ILE A 152 8.12 -1.35 -12.21
C ILE A 152 8.25 -2.73 -12.86
N ILE A 153 9.28 -3.50 -12.52
CA ILE A 153 9.51 -4.84 -13.07
C ILE A 153 8.34 -5.76 -12.68
N TYR A 154 7.97 -5.78 -11.41
CA TYR A 154 6.87 -6.58 -10.88
C TYR A 154 5.56 -6.26 -11.62
N SER A 155 5.18 -4.98 -11.72
CA SER A 155 3.95 -4.59 -12.38
C SER A 155 3.95 -4.85 -13.87
N SER A 156 5.09 -4.71 -14.54
CA SER A 156 5.20 -5.02 -15.97
C SER A 156 4.90 -6.49 -16.26
N VAL A 157 5.49 -7.41 -15.48
CA VAL A 157 5.23 -8.85 -15.63
C VAL A 157 3.74 -9.16 -15.48
N HIS A 158 3.13 -8.71 -14.39
CA HIS A 158 1.71 -8.99 -14.11
C HIS A 158 0.77 -8.36 -15.13
N THR A 159 1.05 -7.13 -15.56
CA THR A 159 0.21 -6.43 -16.53
C THR A 159 0.29 -7.06 -17.91
N ILE A 160 1.49 -7.46 -18.38
CA ILE A 160 1.66 -8.13 -19.66
C ILE A 160 0.93 -9.48 -19.65
N LEU A 161 1.09 -10.28 -18.59
CA LEU A 161 0.40 -11.56 -18.46
C LEU A 161 -1.12 -11.40 -18.45
N THR A 162 -1.64 -10.39 -17.74
CA THR A 162 -3.09 -10.13 -17.68
C THR A 162 -3.62 -9.57 -19.01
N ALA A 163 -2.84 -8.74 -19.70
CA ALA A 163 -3.20 -8.18 -21.00
C ALA A 163 -3.28 -9.23 -22.11
N SER A 164 -2.58 -10.35 -21.98
CA SER A 164 -2.62 -11.45 -22.94
C SER A 164 -3.82 -12.39 -22.77
N LEU A 165 -4.63 -12.23 -21.72
CA LEU A 165 -5.81 -13.05 -21.47
C LEU A 165 -6.98 -12.64 -22.35
N SER A 166 -7.84 -13.62 -22.71
CA SER A 166 -9.11 -13.39 -23.38
C SER A 166 -10.25 -13.33 -22.36
N PHE A 167 -11.04 -12.28 -22.42
CA PHE A 167 -12.17 -12.03 -21.52
C PHE A 167 -13.48 -12.25 -22.27
N CYS A 168 -14.20 -13.33 -22.00
CA CYS A 168 -15.43 -13.71 -22.71
C CYS A 168 -16.55 -14.19 -21.77
N ARG A 169 -16.24 -14.54 -20.50
CA ARG A 169 -17.26 -15.06 -19.56
C ARG A 169 -18.22 -13.98 -19.08
N SER A 170 -17.69 -12.82 -18.74
CA SER A 170 -18.45 -11.67 -18.28
C SER A 170 -17.65 -10.40 -18.52
N ARG A 171 -18.35 -9.27 -18.65
CA ARG A 171 -17.72 -7.94 -18.59
C ARG A 171 -17.80 -7.33 -17.20
N GLU A 172 -18.50 -7.97 -16.28
CA GLU A 172 -18.67 -7.47 -14.92
C GLU A 172 -17.51 -7.91 -14.01
N VAL A 173 -16.78 -6.95 -13.51
CA VAL A 173 -15.72 -7.11 -12.51
C VAL A 173 -16.33 -6.78 -11.15
N ASN A 174 -16.48 -7.80 -10.31
CA ASN A 174 -17.09 -7.66 -8.99
C ASN A 174 -16.06 -7.17 -7.96
N HIS A 175 -15.65 -5.90 -8.08
CA HIS A 175 -14.70 -5.22 -7.20
C HIS A 175 -14.90 -3.70 -7.27
N PHE A 176 -14.05 -2.90 -6.58
CA PHE A 176 -14.11 -1.42 -6.61
C PHE A 176 -13.13 -0.79 -7.59
N PHE A 177 -12.15 -1.53 -8.02
CA PHE A 177 -11.13 -1.12 -8.98
C PHE A 177 -10.63 -2.35 -9.73
N CYS A 178 -9.84 -2.13 -10.77
CA CYS A 178 -9.22 -3.20 -11.52
C CYS A 178 -8.10 -3.86 -10.71
N ASP A 179 -8.32 -5.13 -10.37
CA ASP A 179 -7.38 -5.96 -9.64
C ASP A 179 -7.21 -7.31 -10.35
N MET A 180 -6.05 -7.95 -10.17
CA MET A 180 -5.73 -9.22 -10.83
C MET A 180 -6.72 -10.34 -10.48
N PRO A 181 -7.00 -10.69 -9.21
CA PRO A 181 -7.84 -11.84 -8.90
C PRO A 181 -9.27 -11.75 -9.47
N PRO A 182 -9.98 -10.60 -9.43
CA PRO A 182 -11.26 -10.45 -10.09
C PRO A 182 -11.21 -10.59 -11.61
N LEU A 183 -10.13 -10.07 -12.26
CA LEU A 183 -9.97 -10.19 -13.71
C LEU A 183 -9.71 -11.63 -14.14
N LEU A 184 -8.89 -12.39 -13.41
CA LEU A 184 -8.64 -13.81 -13.70
C LEU A 184 -9.95 -14.63 -13.66
N LYS A 185 -10.88 -14.31 -12.76
CA LYS A 185 -12.19 -15.01 -12.64
C LYS A 185 -13.08 -14.87 -13.87
N ILE A 186 -12.99 -13.77 -14.61
CA ILE A 186 -13.79 -13.51 -15.82
C ILE A 186 -13.04 -13.87 -17.11
N SER A 187 -11.81 -14.35 -17.02
CA SER A 187 -11.01 -14.83 -18.15
C SER A 187 -11.56 -16.16 -18.68
N CYS A 188 -11.45 -16.34 -20.00
CA CYS A 188 -11.69 -17.62 -20.69
C CYS A 188 -10.39 -18.37 -20.99
N SER A 189 -9.27 -17.67 -20.95
CA SER A 189 -7.95 -18.29 -21.10
C SER A 189 -7.57 -19.05 -19.83
N ASP A 190 -6.62 -19.95 -19.94
CA ASP A 190 -5.98 -20.58 -18.80
C ASP A 190 -5.22 -19.53 -17.99
N THR A 191 -5.51 -19.43 -16.71
CA THR A 191 -4.93 -18.45 -15.77
C THR A 191 -3.83 -19.05 -14.89
N THR A 192 -3.48 -20.31 -15.08
CA THR A 192 -2.54 -21.04 -14.21
C THR A 192 -1.19 -20.32 -14.12
N LEU A 193 -0.66 -19.82 -15.24
CA LEU A 193 0.60 -19.10 -15.24
C LEU A 193 0.49 -17.78 -14.43
N ASN A 194 -0.60 -17.04 -14.59
CA ASN A 194 -0.86 -15.80 -13.83
C ASN A 194 -0.89 -16.09 -12.32
N GLU A 195 -1.60 -17.13 -11.91
CA GLU A 195 -1.74 -17.53 -10.50
C GLU A 195 -0.40 -17.96 -9.89
N ILE A 196 0.39 -18.77 -10.62
CA ILE A 196 1.73 -19.16 -10.19
C ILE A 196 2.63 -17.94 -10.04
N VAL A 197 2.61 -17.00 -10.98
CA VAL A 197 3.44 -15.81 -10.94
C VAL A 197 3.00 -14.87 -9.80
N ILE A 198 1.71 -14.70 -9.55
CA ILE A 198 1.20 -13.93 -8.40
C ILE A 198 1.70 -14.54 -7.09
N LEU A 199 1.56 -15.85 -6.91
CA LEU A 199 1.97 -16.52 -5.68
C LEU A 199 3.49 -16.54 -5.50
N SER A 200 4.27 -16.77 -6.57
CA SER A 200 5.72 -16.85 -6.47
C SER A 200 6.37 -15.48 -6.31
N LEU A 201 6.13 -14.55 -7.23
CA LEU A 201 6.73 -13.21 -7.14
C LEU A 201 6.15 -12.39 -5.98
N GLY A 202 4.84 -12.40 -5.81
CA GLY A 202 4.18 -11.71 -4.68
C GLY A 202 4.58 -12.29 -3.34
N GLY A 203 4.64 -13.62 -3.23
CA GLY A 203 5.10 -14.33 -2.04
C GLY A 203 6.56 -14.05 -1.70
N VAL A 204 7.45 -13.98 -2.70
CA VAL A 204 8.86 -13.63 -2.48
C VAL A 204 8.99 -12.18 -2.02
N VAL A 205 8.34 -11.23 -2.68
CA VAL A 205 8.42 -9.80 -2.30
C VAL A 205 7.84 -9.57 -0.92
N ALA A 206 6.60 -10.00 -0.68
CA ALA A 206 5.94 -9.82 0.61
C ALA A 206 6.63 -10.59 1.74
N GLY A 207 7.03 -11.85 1.49
CA GLY A 207 7.71 -12.69 2.46
C GLY A 207 9.09 -12.18 2.84
N ALA A 208 9.92 -11.78 1.86
CA ALA A 208 11.24 -11.22 2.13
C ALA A 208 11.14 -9.90 2.89
N SER A 209 10.22 -9.01 2.49
CA SER A 209 9.98 -7.74 3.18
C SER A 209 9.49 -7.95 4.62
N PHE A 210 8.57 -8.88 4.83
CA PHE A 210 8.08 -9.23 6.15
C PHE A 210 9.19 -9.79 7.04
N LEU A 211 9.97 -10.74 6.54
CA LEU A 211 11.09 -11.34 7.28
C LEU A 211 12.13 -10.29 7.65
N LEU A 212 12.52 -9.42 6.71
CA LEU A 212 13.47 -8.34 6.99
C LEU A 212 12.96 -7.41 8.10
N THR A 213 11.67 -7.09 8.07
CA THR A 213 11.02 -6.27 9.10
C THR A 213 11.02 -6.98 10.44
N VAL A 214 10.60 -8.25 10.50
CA VAL A 214 10.56 -9.03 11.74
C VAL A 214 11.97 -9.15 12.35
N ILE A 215 12.97 -9.50 11.55
CA ILE A 215 14.38 -9.60 11.99
C ILE A 215 14.86 -8.25 12.56
N SER A 216 14.59 -7.14 11.85
CA SER A 216 14.94 -5.81 12.33
C SER A 216 14.33 -5.52 13.70
N TYR A 217 13.05 -5.85 13.89
CA TYR A 217 12.36 -5.61 15.17
C TYR A 217 12.79 -6.55 16.29
N ILE A 218 13.17 -7.79 16.00
CA ILE A 218 13.77 -8.68 17.00
C ILE A 218 15.04 -8.06 17.57
N TYR A 219 15.95 -7.55 16.73
CA TYR A 219 17.16 -6.88 17.17
C TYR A 219 16.88 -5.57 17.90
N ILE A 220 15.93 -4.76 17.41
CA ILE A 220 15.52 -3.50 18.06
C ILE A 220 15.01 -3.78 19.47
N ILE A 221 14.09 -4.71 19.64
CA ILE A 221 13.52 -5.07 20.94
C ILE A 221 14.62 -5.59 21.87
N SER A 222 15.49 -6.46 21.38
CA SER A 222 16.63 -6.97 22.15
C SER A 222 17.57 -5.87 22.62
N ALA A 223 17.83 -4.87 21.77
CA ALA A 223 18.65 -3.71 22.13
C ALA A 223 17.95 -2.80 23.17
N ILE A 224 16.65 -2.52 22.98
CA ILE A 224 15.86 -1.70 23.91
C ILE A 224 15.79 -2.33 25.31
N LEU A 225 15.62 -3.65 25.40
CA LEU A 225 15.57 -4.35 26.68
C LEU A 225 16.90 -4.28 27.45
N LYS A 226 18.04 -4.12 26.79
CA LYS A 226 19.36 -3.93 27.41
C LYS A 226 19.58 -2.52 27.96
N ILE A 227 18.74 -1.55 27.62
CA ILE A 227 18.83 -0.17 28.14
C ILE A 227 18.46 -0.17 29.62
N ARG A 228 19.42 0.20 30.50
CA ARG A 228 19.24 0.17 31.96
C ARG A 228 18.20 1.17 32.46
N SER A 229 18.13 2.37 31.87
CA SER A 229 17.20 3.40 32.33
C SER A 229 15.78 3.23 31.76
N ALA A 230 14.77 3.25 32.61
CA ALA A 230 13.34 3.19 32.21
C ALA A 230 12.97 4.34 31.27
N ARG A 231 13.53 5.55 31.49
CA ARG A 231 13.32 6.72 30.64
C ARG A 231 13.90 6.52 29.23
N GLY A 232 15.12 5.94 29.15
CA GLY A 232 15.77 5.61 27.86
C GLY A 232 14.98 4.57 27.09
N ARG A 233 14.52 3.48 27.74
CA ARG A 233 13.66 2.45 27.12
C ARG A 233 12.38 3.05 26.57
N LYS A 234 11.66 3.87 27.35
CA LYS A 234 10.43 4.53 26.91
C LYS A 234 10.66 5.42 25.69
N LYS A 235 11.77 6.18 25.66
CA LYS A 235 12.15 7.04 24.52
C LYS A 235 12.43 6.20 23.28
N ALA A 236 13.26 5.15 23.37
CA ALA A 236 13.59 4.27 22.26
C ALA A 236 12.35 3.55 21.71
N PHE A 237 11.50 3.01 22.58
CA PHE A 237 10.24 2.37 22.17
C PHE A 237 9.30 3.36 21.47
N SER A 238 9.15 4.58 22.01
CA SER A 238 8.31 5.62 21.38
C SER A 238 8.77 5.98 19.97
N THR A 239 10.08 5.95 19.71
CA THR A 239 10.65 6.21 18.37
C THR A 239 10.24 5.15 17.34
N CYS A 240 10.09 3.91 17.78
CA CYS A 240 9.72 2.79 16.88
C CYS A 240 8.21 2.56 16.79
N ALA A 241 7.45 3.00 17.79
CA ALA A 241 6.04 2.65 17.94
C ALA A 241 5.17 3.11 16.76
N ALA A 242 5.48 4.26 16.16
CA ALA A 242 4.78 4.75 14.97
C ALA A 242 4.94 3.78 13.81
N HIS A 243 6.17 3.46 13.44
CA HIS A 243 6.45 2.54 12.34
C HIS A 243 5.92 1.13 12.63
N LEU A 244 6.11 0.61 13.85
CA LEU A 244 5.59 -0.70 14.23
C LEU A 244 4.05 -0.78 14.09
N THR A 245 3.34 0.29 14.43
CA THR A 245 1.89 0.36 14.25
C THR A 245 1.50 0.27 12.77
N VAL A 246 2.14 1.08 11.91
CA VAL A 246 1.88 1.05 10.45
C VAL A 246 2.16 -0.33 9.86
N VAL A 247 3.33 -0.87 10.14
CA VAL A 247 3.77 -2.19 9.65
C VAL A 247 2.84 -3.31 10.13
N SER A 248 2.39 -3.27 11.38
CA SER A 248 1.46 -4.27 11.92
C SER A 248 0.12 -4.23 11.19
N ILE A 249 -0.44 -3.04 10.95
CA ILE A 249 -1.70 -2.89 10.20
C ILE A 249 -1.51 -3.37 8.77
N PHE A 250 -0.44 -2.96 8.10
CA PHE A 250 -0.13 -3.29 6.71
C PHE A 250 -0.01 -4.82 6.51
N TYR A 251 0.88 -5.48 7.26
CA TYR A 251 1.05 -6.92 7.10
C TYR A 251 -0.13 -7.75 7.61
N ALA A 252 -0.84 -7.30 8.66
CA ALA A 252 -2.06 -7.97 9.11
C ALA A 252 -3.12 -8.00 8.00
N THR A 253 -3.33 -6.89 7.31
CA THR A 253 -4.29 -6.82 6.20
C THR A 253 -3.87 -7.70 5.03
N ILE A 254 -2.59 -7.69 4.64
CA ILE A 254 -2.06 -8.57 3.57
C ILE A 254 -2.23 -10.05 3.94
N ILE A 255 -1.85 -10.44 5.16
CA ILE A 255 -1.98 -11.82 5.64
C ILE A 255 -3.44 -12.28 5.59
N ILE A 256 -4.37 -11.45 6.05
CA ILE A 256 -5.79 -11.77 6.03
C ILE A 256 -6.32 -11.87 4.59
N MET A 257 -5.84 -11.02 3.67
CA MET A 257 -6.28 -11.04 2.26
C MET A 257 -5.75 -12.24 1.48
N TYR A 258 -4.49 -12.60 1.67
CA TYR A 258 -3.80 -13.58 0.80
C TYR A 258 -3.54 -14.95 1.41
N LEU A 259 -3.48 -15.08 2.76
CA LEU A 259 -3.23 -16.37 3.44
C LEU A 259 -4.51 -17.05 3.95
N ARG A 260 -5.66 -16.49 3.67
CA ARG A 260 -6.94 -17.09 4.07
C ARG A 260 -7.29 -18.28 3.18
N PRO A 261 -7.78 -19.41 3.73
CA PRO A 261 -8.21 -20.57 2.94
C PRO A 261 -9.32 -20.19 1.95
N GLN A 262 -9.25 -20.70 0.72
CA GLN A 262 -10.24 -20.41 -0.35
C GLN A 262 -11.69 -20.77 0.03
N SER A 263 -11.89 -21.78 0.87
CA SER A 263 -13.21 -22.18 1.38
C SER A 263 -13.94 -21.11 2.20
N SER A 264 -13.21 -20.12 2.72
CA SER A 264 -13.75 -19.04 3.52
C SER A 264 -13.81 -17.68 2.79
N HIS A 265 -13.47 -17.66 1.49
CA HIS A 265 -13.55 -16.44 0.67
C HIS A 265 -15.01 -16.10 0.37
N SER A 266 -15.54 -15.10 1.08
CA SER A 266 -16.74 -14.41 0.63
C SER A 266 -16.30 -13.14 -0.10
N LEU A 267 -16.82 -12.95 -1.30
CA LEU A 267 -16.57 -11.75 -2.13
C LEU A 267 -16.81 -10.44 -1.38
N GLN A 268 -17.75 -10.44 -0.44
CA GLN A 268 -18.02 -9.25 0.39
C GLN A 268 -16.90 -8.97 1.39
N HIS A 269 -16.37 -9.99 2.07
CA HIS A 269 -15.26 -9.80 3.02
C HIS A 269 -13.99 -9.32 2.31
N ASP A 270 -13.66 -9.88 1.14
CA ASP A 270 -12.49 -9.47 0.37
C ASP A 270 -12.59 -8.01 -0.07
N LYS A 271 -13.79 -7.57 -0.50
CA LYS A 271 -14.06 -6.16 -0.81
C LYS A 271 -13.90 -5.25 0.41
N MET A 272 -14.43 -5.64 1.58
CA MET A 272 -14.32 -4.85 2.81
C MET A 272 -12.87 -4.72 3.25
N LEU A 273 -12.10 -5.81 3.20
CA LEU A 273 -10.67 -5.80 3.52
C LEU A 273 -9.88 -4.89 2.56
N SER A 274 -10.22 -4.95 1.27
CA SER A 274 -9.62 -4.09 0.26
C SER A 274 -9.91 -2.61 0.53
N VAL A 275 -11.14 -2.24 0.89
CA VAL A 275 -11.49 -0.86 1.31
C VAL A 275 -10.72 -0.47 2.58
N PHE A 276 -10.66 -1.37 3.56
CA PHE A 276 -9.90 -1.11 4.79
C PHE A 276 -8.43 -0.84 4.50
N HIS A 277 -7.79 -1.69 3.71
CA HIS A 277 -6.38 -1.52 3.34
C HIS A 277 -6.14 -0.21 2.57
N ASN A 278 -6.97 0.08 1.57
CA ASN A 278 -6.74 1.19 0.65
C ASN A 278 -7.28 2.56 1.12
N VAL A 279 -8.07 2.59 2.18
CA VAL A 279 -8.63 3.84 2.75
C VAL A 279 -8.12 4.08 4.17
N ILE A 280 -8.24 3.10 5.05
CA ILE A 280 -7.94 3.29 6.48
C ILE A 280 -6.43 3.39 6.70
N THR A 281 -5.62 2.54 6.06
CA THR A 281 -4.15 2.58 6.21
C THR A 281 -3.56 3.92 5.73
N PRO A 282 -3.82 4.42 4.50
CA PRO A 282 -3.37 5.73 4.05
C PRO A 282 -3.87 6.89 4.90
N MET A 283 -5.08 6.78 5.44
CA MET A 283 -5.66 7.81 6.31
C MET A 283 -4.95 7.88 7.66
N LEU A 284 -4.53 6.73 8.22
CA LEU A 284 -3.87 6.69 9.53
C LEU A 284 -2.41 7.13 9.47
N ASN A 285 -1.71 6.92 8.36
CA ASN A 285 -0.28 7.21 8.22
C ASN A 285 0.10 8.65 8.58
N PRO A 286 -0.56 9.73 8.07
CA PRO A 286 -0.24 11.09 8.47
C PRO A 286 -0.42 11.33 9.97
N PHE A 287 -1.47 10.79 10.57
CA PHE A 287 -1.72 10.94 12.01
C PHE A 287 -0.67 10.22 12.84
N ILE A 288 -0.31 9.00 12.47
CA ILE A 288 0.68 8.20 13.21
C ILE A 288 2.06 8.87 13.15
N TYR A 289 2.48 9.34 11.98
CA TYR A 289 3.79 9.96 11.81
C TYR A 289 3.84 11.42 12.29
N SER A 290 2.75 12.19 12.17
CA SER A 290 2.74 13.59 12.64
C SER A 290 2.42 13.71 14.14
N LEU A 291 1.41 13.01 14.66
CA LEU A 291 0.99 13.17 16.05
C LEU A 291 1.99 12.60 17.06
N ARG A 292 2.67 11.50 16.71
CA ARG A 292 3.68 10.87 17.57
C ARG A 292 5.08 11.47 17.42
N ASN A 293 5.35 12.18 16.33
CA ASN A 293 6.64 12.80 16.09
C ASN A 293 6.60 14.28 16.48
N LYS A 294 7.32 14.60 17.56
CA LYS A 294 7.37 15.97 18.09
C LYS A 294 7.94 16.97 17.08
N ASP A 295 8.97 16.57 16.32
CA ASP A 295 9.65 17.46 15.38
C ASP A 295 8.73 17.82 14.20
N VAL A 296 7.98 16.85 13.65
CA VAL A 296 6.99 17.10 12.62
C VAL A 296 5.85 17.97 13.15
N LYS A 297 5.35 17.68 14.37
CA LYS A 297 4.29 18.48 15.01
C LYS A 297 4.70 19.92 15.25
N ASP A 298 5.94 20.15 15.71
CA ASP A 298 6.46 21.48 15.97
C ASP A 298 6.69 22.25 14.66
N SER A 299 7.00 21.56 13.57
CA SER A 299 7.15 22.15 12.25
C SER A 299 5.81 22.50 11.59
N ILE A 300 4.76 21.68 11.77
CA ILE A 300 3.40 21.99 11.29
C ILE A 300 2.78 23.23 12.00
N ARG A 301 3.19 23.49 13.25
CA ARG A 301 2.66 24.61 14.05
C ARG A 301 3.29 25.96 13.74
N LYS A 302 4.36 26.00 12.97
CA LYS A 302 5.05 27.21 12.50
C LYS A 302 4.45 27.75 11.21
#